data_7f4d9aa50eb09caf3fabea3b87b20a69
#
_entry.id   7f4d9aa50eb09caf3fabea3b87b20a69
#
_cell.length_a   1.000
_cell.length_b   1.000
_cell.length_c   1.000
_cell.angle_alpha   90.00
_cell.angle_beta   90.00
_cell.angle_gamma   90.00
#
_symmetry.space_group_name_H-M   'P 1'
#
loop_
_entity.id
_entity.type
_entity.pdbx_description
1 polymer ?
#
loop_
_entity_poly.entity_id
_entity_poly.type
_entity_poly.pdbx_seq_one_letter_code
_entity_poly.pdbx_strand_id
1 'polypeptide(L)'
;KLLQAVKGLTLAAGMAVGIFALGQTDVLADTLTLTVEKNTIGQGMILEPTQVEFSKGETCADVLLRGLSENGITPLYDTNSSYGFYLRGIANCDSGSLNTPECIKRVLAETSTWTGEPYKLTGNKYSPDLTEFSYCSASGWTYTLDNVFMGVGMGASHPSDGSVLRVMFALCGGTDITGCDPYNNN
;
A
#
# COMPACT_ATOMS: atom_id res chain seq x y z
N LYS A 1 85.01 -24.67 11.81
CA LYS A 1 85.37 -23.82 10.71
C LYS A 1 84.20 -22.92 10.44
N LEU A 2 84.38 -21.67 10.87
CA LEU A 2 83.37 -20.62 10.96
C LEU A 2 82.98 -20.11 9.59
N LEU A 3 81.70 -19.92 9.40
CA LEU A 3 81.19 -19.01 8.39
C LEU A 3 80.39 -17.92 9.12
N GLN A 4 80.82 -16.68 9.00
CA GLN A 4 80.18 -15.50 9.55
C GLN A 4 79.05 -15.09 8.63
N ALA A 5 77.87 -14.85 9.23
CA ALA A 5 76.73 -14.29 8.56
C ALA A 5 76.78 -12.76 8.62
N VAL A 6 76.68 -12.10 7.47
CA VAL A 6 76.53 -10.67 7.31
C VAL A 6 75.04 -10.33 7.46
N LYS A 7 74.74 -9.49 8.45
CA LYS A 7 73.38 -8.93 8.64
C LYS A 7 73.17 -7.76 7.71
N GLY A 8 72.34 -7.93 6.70
CA GLY A 8 71.80 -6.81 5.90
C GLY A 8 70.58 -6.18 6.59
N LEU A 9 70.69 -4.95 6.97
CA LEU A 9 69.60 -4.16 7.53
C LEU A 9 68.80 -3.54 6.37
N THR A 10 67.63 -4.07 6.07
CA THR A 10 66.73 -3.47 5.10
C THR A 10 65.77 -2.54 5.83
N LEU A 11 65.90 -1.25 5.55
CA LEU A 11 64.99 -0.21 6.04
C LEU A 11 63.70 -0.25 5.18
N ALA A 12 62.61 -0.79 5.70
CA ALA A 12 61.33 -0.73 5.08
C ALA A 12 60.64 0.60 5.42
N ALA A 13 60.57 1.52 4.44
CA ALA A 13 59.75 2.72 4.56
C ALA A 13 58.29 2.31 4.47
N GLY A 14 57.60 2.29 5.57
CA GLY A 14 56.15 2.12 5.62
C GLY A 14 55.43 3.36 5.10
N MET A 15 54.88 3.30 3.88
CA MET A 15 53.82 4.24 3.47
C MET A 15 52.54 3.88 4.22
N ALA A 16 52.13 4.68 5.18
CA ALA A 16 50.82 4.64 5.75
C ALA A 16 49.84 5.19 4.69
N VAL A 17 49.17 4.28 4.00
CA VAL A 17 47.99 4.65 3.20
C VAL A 17 46.86 4.90 4.17
N GLY A 18 46.59 6.16 4.47
CA GLY A 18 45.39 6.58 5.19
C GLY A 18 44.18 6.22 4.38
N ILE A 19 43.51 5.15 4.73
CA ILE A 19 42.17 4.86 4.23
C ILE A 19 41.26 5.88 4.90
N PHE A 20 40.92 6.96 4.21
CA PHE A 20 39.78 7.77 4.57
C PHE A 20 38.55 6.91 4.31
N ALA A 21 38.06 6.26 5.36
CA ALA A 21 36.70 5.77 5.37
C ALA A 21 35.79 7.02 5.28
N LEU A 22 35.36 7.34 4.07
CA LEU A 22 34.23 8.22 3.88
C LEU A 22 33.07 7.50 4.57
N GLY A 23 32.67 8.01 5.73
CA GLY A 23 31.47 7.54 6.42
C GLY A 23 30.31 7.68 5.45
N GLN A 24 29.89 6.58 4.85
CA GLN A 24 28.56 6.49 4.31
C GLN A 24 27.63 6.64 5.51
N THR A 25 27.03 7.82 5.63
CA THR A 25 25.84 7.95 6.43
C THR A 25 24.80 7.10 5.69
N ASP A 26 24.53 5.90 6.21
CA ASP A 26 23.35 5.15 5.79
C ASP A 26 22.16 6.09 6.01
N VAL A 27 21.68 6.69 4.93
CA VAL A 27 20.39 7.37 4.94
C VAL A 27 19.40 6.25 5.10
N LEU A 28 18.86 6.08 6.31
CA LEU A 28 17.78 5.14 6.54
C LEU A 28 16.67 5.48 5.55
N ALA A 29 16.19 4.47 4.85
CA ALA A 29 15.04 4.62 3.98
C ALA A 29 13.83 5.02 4.83
N ASP A 30 13.02 5.93 4.32
CA ASP A 30 11.73 6.24 4.95
C ASP A 30 10.86 4.98 4.93
N THR A 31 10.02 4.79 5.94
CA THR A 31 9.13 3.63 6.06
C THR A 31 7.69 4.07 6.30
N LEU A 32 6.74 3.28 5.81
CA LEU A 32 5.34 3.43 6.19
C LEU A 32 4.74 2.06 6.57
N THR A 33 3.63 2.10 7.29
CA THR A 33 2.80 0.91 7.53
C THR A 33 1.74 0.79 6.46
N LEU A 34 1.78 -0.28 5.67
CA LEU A 34 0.76 -0.60 4.66
C LEU A 34 -0.20 -1.64 5.21
N THR A 35 -1.50 -1.43 4.99
CA THR A 35 -2.54 -2.45 5.18
C THR A 35 -3.44 -2.53 3.96
N VAL A 36 -3.93 -3.74 3.64
CA VAL A 36 -4.93 -3.94 2.59
C VAL A 36 -6.05 -4.82 3.11
N GLU A 37 -7.28 -4.30 3.11
CA GLU A 37 -8.38 -4.93 3.80
C GLU A 37 -9.68 -4.99 2.99
N LYS A 38 -10.50 -5.99 3.33
CA LYS A 38 -11.83 -6.23 2.78
C LYS A 38 -12.84 -6.51 3.91
N ASN A 39 -12.69 -5.76 4.99
CA ASN A 39 -13.52 -5.88 6.21
C ASN A 39 -14.99 -5.55 5.95
N THR A 40 -15.28 -4.68 4.98
CA THR A 40 -16.65 -4.32 4.59
C THR A 40 -17.49 -5.48 4.09
N ILE A 41 -16.83 -6.49 3.52
CA ILE A 41 -17.47 -7.74 3.08
C ILE A 41 -17.26 -8.89 4.06
N GLY A 42 -16.65 -8.61 5.23
CA GLY A 42 -16.44 -9.60 6.29
C GLY A 42 -15.38 -10.66 5.97
N GLN A 43 -14.45 -10.36 5.08
CA GLN A 43 -13.41 -11.31 4.67
C GLN A 43 -12.01 -10.97 5.24
N GLY A 44 -11.90 -9.96 6.12
CA GLY A 44 -10.67 -9.64 6.84
C GLY A 44 -9.60 -8.92 6.02
N MET A 45 -8.36 -9.20 6.35
CA MET A 45 -7.18 -8.58 5.72
C MET A 45 -6.72 -9.39 4.50
N ILE A 46 -6.16 -8.70 3.51
CA ILE A 46 -5.37 -9.27 2.42
C ILE A 46 -3.89 -9.12 2.76
N LEU A 47 -3.51 -7.98 3.31
CA LEU A 47 -2.19 -7.68 3.83
C LEU A 47 -2.33 -7.11 5.24
N GLU A 48 -1.82 -7.85 6.22
CA GLU A 48 -1.70 -7.39 7.61
C GLU A 48 -0.75 -6.19 7.69
N PRO A 49 -0.77 -5.38 8.79
CA PRO A 49 0.12 -4.25 8.93
C PRO A 49 1.59 -4.61 8.66
N THR A 50 2.11 -4.09 7.56
CA THR A 50 3.44 -4.43 7.03
C THR A 50 4.24 -3.15 6.82
N GLN A 51 5.50 -3.15 7.29
CA GLN A 51 6.42 -2.05 7.03
C GLN A 51 6.94 -2.15 5.59
N VAL A 52 6.85 -1.04 4.86
CA VAL A 52 7.36 -0.93 3.49
C VAL A 52 8.31 0.26 3.43
N GLU A 53 9.54 0.01 2.99
CA GLU A 53 10.53 1.07 2.76
C GLU A 53 10.18 1.84 1.49
N PHE A 54 10.48 3.14 1.49
CA PHE A 54 10.30 3.97 0.31
C PHE A 54 11.34 5.09 0.22
N SER A 55 11.51 5.62 -0.99
CA SER A 55 12.41 6.73 -1.27
C SER A 55 11.64 8.04 -1.34
N LYS A 56 12.30 9.13 -1.03
CA LYS A 56 11.72 10.46 -1.13
C LYS A 56 11.20 10.74 -2.55
N GLY A 57 9.94 11.13 -2.63
CA GLY A 57 9.26 11.45 -3.89
C GLY A 57 8.48 10.30 -4.49
N GLU A 58 8.56 9.08 -3.94
CA GLU A 58 7.66 8.00 -4.33
C GLU A 58 6.22 8.32 -3.93
N THR A 59 5.27 7.84 -4.72
CA THR A 59 3.84 8.00 -4.46
C THR A 59 3.30 6.87 -3.60
N CYS A 60 2.12 7.06 -3.01
CA CYS A 60 1.40 5.98 -2.33
C CYS A 60 1.13 4.79 -3.26
N ALA A 61 0.97 5.02 -4.57
CA ALA A 61 0.81 3.96 -5.55
C ALA A 61 2.10 3.13 -5.71
N ASP A 62 3.27 3.77 -5.78
CA ASP A 62 4.56 3.08 -5.89
C ASP A 62 4.79 2.18 -4.68
N VAL A 63 4.54 2.70 -3.48
CA VAL A 63 4.70 1.96 -2.22
C VAL A 63 3.69 0.81 -2.12
N LEU A 64 2.42 1.04 -2.49
CA LEU A 64 1.42 -0.01 -2.55
C LEU A 64 1.85 -1.16 -3.47
N LEU A 65 2.26 -0.84 -4.69
CA LEU A 65 2.68 -1.86 -5.66
C LEU A 65 3.88 -2.67 -5.17
N ARG A 66 4.86 -2.01 -4.54
CA ARG A 66 6.01 -2.69 -3.91
C ARG A 66 5.56 -3.61 -2.79
N GLY A 67 4.79 -3.10 -1.81
CA GLY A 67 4.35 -3.89 -0.67
C GLY A 67 3.49 -5.09 -1.07
N LEU A 68 2.62 -4.95 -2.08
CA LEU A 68 1.86 -6.08 -2.63
C LEU A 68 2.79 -7.10 -3.30
N SER A 69 3.73 -6.65 -4.14
CA SER A 69 4.68 -7.51 -4.85
C SER A 69 5.56 -8.30 -3.89
N GLU A 70 6.09 -7.67 -2.86
CA GLU A 70 6.95 -8.31 -1.84
C GLU A 70 6.20 -9.39 -1.04
N ASN A 71 4.87 -9.28 -0.95
CA ASN A 71 4.02 -10.24 -0.27
C ASN A 71 3.29 -11.22 -1.23
N GLY A 72 3.68 -11.25 -2.51
CA GLY A 72 3.11 -12.19 -3.49
C GLY A 72 1.66 -11.91 -3.85
N ILE A 73 1.15 -10.70 -3.61
CA ILE A 73 -0.20 -10.27 -3.91
C ILE A 73 -0.22 -9.57 -5.27
N THR A 74 -1.15 -9.95 -6.14
CA THR A 74 -1.22 -9.44 -7.52
C THR A 74 -2.27 -8.35 -7.64
N PRO A 75 -1.87 -7.05 -7.79
CA PRO A 75 -2.79 -5.98 -8.07
C PRO A 75 -3.27 -5.99 -9.53
N LEU A 76 -4.51 -5.60 -9.75
CA LEU A 76 -5.11 -5.33 -11.06
C LEU A 76 -5.30 -3.81 -11.16
N TYR A 77 -4.50 -3.12 -11.95
CA TYR A 77 -4.48 -1.66 -12.00
C TYR A 77 -4.29 -1.11 -13.41
N ASP A 78 -4.53 0.19 -13.56
CA ASP A 78 -4.33 0.95 -14.79
C ASP A 78 -3.52 2.23 -14.46
N THR A 79 -2.53 2.56 -15.27
CA THR A 79 -1.74 3.78 -15.17
C THR A 79 -2.09 4.82 -16.23
N ASN A 80 -2.90 4.43 -17.21
CA ASN A 80 -3.31 5.27 -18.35
C ASN A 80 -4.72 5.85 -18.18
N SER A 81 -5.32 5.71 -17.00
CA SER A 81 -6.61 6.31 -16.74
C SER A 81 -6.51 7.85 -16.71
N SER A 82 -7.62 8.54 -16.97
CA SER A 82 -7.69 10.01 -16.87
C SER A 82 -7.43 10.52 -15.44
N TYR A 83 -7.45 9.62 -14.45
CA TYR A 83 -7.17 9.88 -13.04
C TYR A 83 -5.75 9.47 -12.62
N GLY A 84 -4.88 9.07 -13.57
CA GLY A 84 -3.57 8.49 -13.30
C GLY A 84 -3.65 7.04 -12.82
N PHE A 85 -2.91 6.69 -11.76
CA PHE A 85 -2.96 5.35 -11.18
C PHE A 85 -4.35 5.02 -10.65
N TYR A 86 -4.88 3.87 -11.08
CA TYR A 86 -6.19 3.40 -10.67
C TYR A 86 -6.16 1.90 -10.32
N LEU A 87 -6.36 1.57 -9.03
CA LEU A 87 -6.46 0.20 -8.55
C LEU A 87 -7.85 -0.35 -8.85
N ARG A 88 -7.96 -1.21 -9.87
CA ARG A 88 -9.22 -1.84 -10.26
C ARG A 88 -9.56 -3.04 -9.39
N GLY A 89 -8.56 -3.74 -8.86
CA GLY A 89 -8.80 -4.96 -8.11
C GLY A 89 -7.53 -5.59 -7.55
N ILE A 90 -7.73 -6.70 -6.84
CA ILE A 90 -6.67 -7.61 -6.40
C ILE A 90 -7.09 -9.02 -6.81
N ALA A 91 -6.18 -9.73 -7.45
CA ALA A 91 -6.42 -11.07 -7.97
C ALA A 91 -6.44 -12.12 -6.85
N ASN A 92 -7.26 -13.14 -7.03
CA ASN A 92 -7.31 -14.36 -6.20
C ASN A 92 -7.47 -14.09 -4.70
N CYS A 93 -8.13 -13.01 -4.31
CA CYS A 93 -8.29 -12.65 -2.89
C CYS A 93 -9.74 -12.73 -2.39
N ASP A 94 -10.71 -13.03 -3.26
CA ASP A 94 -12.11 -13.18 -2.88
C ASP A 94 -12.46 -14.63 -2.54
N SER A 95 -12.96 -14.85 -1.31
CA SER A 95 -13.44 -16.16 -0.88
C SER A 95 -14.83 -16.53 -1.42
N GLY A 96 -15.51 -15.60 -2.09
CA GLY A 96 -16.90 -15.77 -2.55
C GLY A 96 -17.95 -15.62 -1.45
N SER A 97 -17.55 -15.47 -0.18
CA SER A 97 -18.49 -15.30 0.93
C SER A 97 -18.75 -13.81 1.23
N LEU A 98 -19.98 -13.48 1.56
CA LEU A 98 -20.39 -12.12 1.90
C LEU A 98 -20.96 -12.10 3.33
N ASN A 99 -20.13 -11.63 4.27
CA ASN A 99 -20.48 -11.50 5.69
C ASN A 99 -20.37 -10.03 6.13
N THR A 100 -21.00 -9.13 5.38
CA THR A 100 -20.98 -7.68 5.64
C THR A 100 -21.46 -7.38 7.05
N PRO A 101 -20.67 -6.62 7.85
CA PRO A 101 -21.07 -6.20 9.21
C PRO A 101 -22.38 -5.41 9.21
N GLU A 102 -23.17 -5.53 10.30
CA GLU A 102 -24.47 -4.86 10.41
C GLU A 102 -24.37 -3.33 10.35
N CYS A 103 -23.28 -2.72 10.85
CA CYS A 103 -23.05 -1.29 10.73
C CYS A 103 -22.91 -0.86 9.26
N ILE A 104 -22.23 -1.66 8.43
CA ILE A 104 -22.08 -1.40 6.99
C ILE A 104 -23.40 -1.60 6.27
N LYS A 105 -24.16 -2.67 6.58
CA LYS A 105 -25.51 -2.89 6.00
C LYS A 105 -26.44 -1.71 6.28
N ARG A 106 -26.36 -1.11 7.46
CA ARG A 106 -27.12 0.10 7.81
C ARG A 106 -26.72 1.28 6.94
N VAL A 107 -25.42 1.54 6.80
CA VAL A 107 -24.92 2.61 5.91
C VAL A 107 -25.41 2.41 4.48
N LEU A 108 -25.35 1.18 3.96
CA LEU A 108 -25.87 0.88 2.62
C LEU A 108 -27.37 1.13 2.47
N ALA A 109 -28.17 0.86 3.52
CA ALA A 109 -29.60 1.09 3.53
C ALA A 109 -29.97 2.58 3.66
N GLU A 110 -29.16 3.37 4.36
CA GLU A 110 -29.35 4.80 4.58
C GLU A 110 -28.76 5.66 3.45
N THR A 111 -27.81 5.10 2.68
CA THR A 111 -27.15 5.78 1.55
C THR A 111 -27.83 5.41 0.26
N SER A 112 -28.19 6.40 -0.54
CA SER A 112 -28.75 6.18 -1.86
C SER A 112 -27.72 6.39 -2.96
N THR A 113 -27.92 5.69 -4.08
CA THR A 113 -27.22 5.96 -5.33
C THR A 113 -27.61 7.37 -5.83
N TRP A 114 -26.86 7.91 -6.77
CA TRP A 114 -27.19 9.18 -7.42
C TRP A 114 -28.59 9.19 -8.10
N THR A 115 -29.19 8.00 -8.33
CA THR A 115 -30.56 7.84 -8.82
C THR A 115 -31.62 7.78 -7.69
N GLY A 116 -31.21 7.88 -6.44
CA GLY A 116 -32.09 7.84 -5.27
C GLY A 116 -32.46 6.44 -4.78
N GLU A 117 -31.94 5.37 -5.42
CA GLU A 117 -32.19 3.98 -4.99
C GLU A 117 -31.17 3.53 -3.95
N PRO A 118 -31.56 2.74 -2.95
CA PRO A 118 -30.61 2.16 -1.99
C PRO A 118 -29.58 1.26 -2.68
N TYR A 119 -28.37 1.22 -2.16
CA TYR A 119 -27.36 0.29 -2.61
C TYR A 119 -27.77 -1.15 -2.29
N LYS A 120 -27.64 -2.04 -3.27
CA LYS A 120 -28.01 -3.46 -3.14
C LYS A 120 -26.76 -4.32 -3.20
N LEU A 121 -26.63 -5.22 -2.22
CA LEU A 121 -25.61 -6.24 -2.25
C LEU A 121 -25.97 -7.34 -3.25
N THR A 122 -24.99 -7.77 -4.03
CA THR A 122 -25.08 -8.85 -5.01
C THR A 122 -23.97 -9.87 -4.77
N GLY A 123 -23.88 -10.91 -5.59
CA GLY A 123 -22.71 -11.77 -5.63
C GLY A 123 -21.54 -11.12 -6.37
N ASN A 124 -20.32 -11.61 -6.13
CA ASN A 124 -19.15 -11.23 -6.92
C ASN A 124 -19.07 -12.11 -8.19
N LYS A 125 -19.36 -11.52 -9.33
CA LYS A 125 -19.27 -12.19 -10.65
C LYS A 125 -17.83 -12.33 -11.17
N TYR A 126 -16.86 -11.70 -10.49
CA TYR A 126 -15.45 -11.69 -10.88
C TYR A 126 -14.59 -12.63 -10.02
N SER A 127 -15.21 -13.30 -9.01
CA SER A 127 -14.50 -14.23 -8.13
C SER A 127 -13.67 -15.26 -8.95
N PRO A 128 -12.43 -15.57 -8.55
CA PRO A 128 -11.80 -15.28 -7.25
C PRO A 128 -11.12 -13.90 -7.14
N ASP A 129 -11.24 -13.04 -8.13
CA ASP A 129 -10.70 -11.68 -8.06
C ASP A 129 -11.69 -10.76 -7.33
N LEU A 130 -11.17 -9.81 -6.55
CA LEU A 130 -11.96 -8.75 -5.93
C LEU A 130 -11.69 -7.44 -6.66
N THR A 131 -12.63 -7.05 -7.51
CA THR A 131 -12.51 -5.88 -8.37
C THR A 131 -13.56 -4.82 -8.02
N GLU A 132 -13.41 -3.64 -8.59
CA GLU A 132 -14.51 -2.67 -8.63
C GLU A 132 -15.82 -3.34 -9.13
N PHE A 133 -16.94 -2.87 -8.61
CA PHE A 133 -18.28 -3.41 -8.88
C PHE A 133 -18.50 -4.88 -8.42
N SER A 134 -17.59 -5.44 -7.60
CA SER A 134 -17.86 -6.69 -6.90
C SER A 134 -18.80 -6.44 -5.72
N TYR A 135 -19.81 -7.26 -5.56
CA TYR A 135 -20.80 -7.22 -4.48
C TYR A 135 -21.73 -6.01 -4.45
N CYS A 136 -21.37 -4.87 -5.06
CA CYS A 136 -22.22 -3.67 -5.12
C CYS A 136 -21.86 -2.82 -6.33
N SER A 137 -22.84 -2.09 -6.87
CA SER A 137 -22.66 -1.25 -8.08
C SER A 137 -21.74 -0.03 -7.86
N ALA A 138 -21.40 0.32 -6.63
CA ALA A 138 -20.50 1.41 -6.29
C ALA A 138 -19.30 0.93 -5.48
N SER A 139 -19.05 -0.37 -5.46
CA SER A 139 -17.90 -0.91 -4.77
C SER A 139 -16.61 -0.66 -5.53
N GLY A 140 -15.53 -0.52 -4.79
CA GLY A 140 -14.20 -0.30 -5.34
C GLY A 140 -13.16 -0.16 -4.24
N TRP A 141 -11.95 0.11 -4.65
CA TRP A 141 -10.82 0.29 -3.77
C TRP A 141 -10.64 1.78 -3.43
N THR A 142 -10.52 2.07 -2.16
CA THR A 142 -10.25 3.41 -1.64
C THR A 142 -9.10 3.37 -0.65
N TYR A 143 -8.60 4.53 -0.25
CA TYR A 143 -7.49 4.57 0.70
C TYR A 143 -7.58 5.78 1.62
N THR A 144 -6.91 5.64 2.77
CA THR A 144 -6.58 6.73 3.68
C THR A 144 -5.08 6.79 3.88
N LEU A 145 -4.57 8.00 4.05
CA LEU A 145 -3.21 8.25 4.52
C LEU A 145 -3.33 8.92 5.90
N ASP A 146 -2.72 8.31 6.91
CA ASP A 146 -2.79 8.75 8.31
C ASP A 146 -4.23 8.96 8.82
N ASN A 147 -5.11 8.03 8.44
CA ASN A 147 -6.56 8.04 8.70
C ASN A 147 -7.34 9.19 8.05
N VAL A 148 -6.73 9.94 7.14
CA VAL A 148 -7.41 10.97 6.35
C VAL A 148 -7.80 10.36 5.00
N PHE A 149 -9.09 10.48 4.64
CA PHE A 149 -9.55 10.11 3.30
C PHE A 149 -8.99 11.11 2.29
N MET A 150 -8.28 10.60 1.30
CA MET A 150 -7.59 11.46 0.34
C MET A 150 -8.50 11.83 -0.83
N GLY A 151 -8.62 13.14 -1.10
CA GLY A 151 -9.37 13.66 -2.24
C GLY A 151 -8.65 13.53 -3.60
N VAL A 152 -7.48 12.86 -3.63
CA VAL A 152 -6.68 12.64 -4.83
C VAL A 152 -6.33 11.16 -4.97
N GLY A 153 -6.01 10.71 -6.18
CA GLY A 153 -5.57 9.34 -6.43
C GLY A 153 -4.21 9.03 -5.79
N MET A 154 -3.95 7.75 -5.50
CA MET A 154 -2.70 7.29 -4.88
C MET A 154 -1.43 7.68 -5.66
N GLY A 155 -1.53 7.83 -6.99
CA GLY A 155 -0.43 8.28 -7.84
C GLY A 155 -0.08 9.77 -7.71
N ALA A 156 -0.91 10.56 -7.01
CA ALA A 156 -0.68 11.98 -6.73
C ALA A 156 -0.50 12.26 -5.23
N SER A 157 -0.49 11.23 -4.41
CA SER A 157 -0.32 11.31 -2.94
C SER A 157 1.05 10.79 -2.55
N HIS A 158 1.74 11.48 -1.66
CA HIS A 158 3.09 11.12 -1.20
C HIS A 158 3.08 10.86 0.30
N PRO A 159 3.59 9.72 0.75
CA PRO A 159 3.71 9.43 2.18
C PRO A 159 4.88 10.20 2.81
N SER A 160 4.85 10.30 4.12
CA SER A 160 5.97 10.72 4.96
C SER A 160 6.50 9.54 5.77
N ASP A 161 7.71 9.66 6.31
CA ASP A 161 8.24 8.64 7.21
C ASP A 161 7.29 8.40 8.39
N GLY A 162 7.01 7.12 8.68
CA GLY A 162 6.08 6.71 9.73
C GLY A 162 4.59 6.78 9.36
N SER A 163 4.22 7.22 8.14
CA SER A 163 2.82 7.26 7.69
C SER A 163 2.14 5.88 7.72
N VAL A 164 0.83 5.88 7.80
CA VAL A 164 -0.03 4.69 7.71
C VAL A 164 -0.89 4.79 6.44
N LEU A 165 -0.59 3.93 5.46
CA LEU A 165 -1.38 3.79 4.23
C LEU A 165 -2.34 2.61 4.39
N ARG A 166 -3.65 2.90 4.49
CA ARG A 166 -4.70 1.89 4.52
C ARG A 166 -5.41 1.85 3.19
N VAL A 167 -5.41 0.70 2.53
CA VAL A 167 -6.15 0.45 1.29
C VAL A 167 -7.30 -0.49 1.59
N MET A 168 -8.52 -0.08 1.26
CA MET A 168 -9.74 -0.71 1.72
C MET A 168 -10.70 -0.96 0.57
N PHE A 169 -11.32 -2.14 0.58
CA PHE A 169 -12.45 -2.40 -0.31
C PHE A 169 -13.72 -1.80 0.27
N ALA A 170 -14.31 -0.85 -0.45
CA ALA A 170 -15.55 -0.15 -0.08
C ALA A 170 -16.74 -0.65 -0.89
N LEU A 171 -17.93 -0.64 -0.32
CA LEU A 171 -19.17 -1.07 -0.98
C LEU A 171 -20.00 0.08 -1.54
N CYS A 172 -19.87 1.30 -1.00
CA CYS A 172 -20.62 2.47 -1.46
C CYS A 172 -19.74 3.73 -1.58
N GLY A 173 -18.73 3.65 -2.43
CA GLY A 173 -17.87 4.79 -2.76
C GLY A 173 -17.02 5.33 -1.60
N GLY A 174 -16.84 4.56 -0.53
CA GLY A 174 -16.09 4.96 0.66
C GLY A 174 -16.94 5.46 1.83
N THR A 175 -18.22 5.78 1.63
CA THR A 175 -19.14 6.19 2.69
C THR A 175 -19.25 5.14 3.81
N ASP A 176 -19.21 3.88 3.47
CA ASP A 176 -19.22 2.75 4.39
C ASP A 176 -17.93 2.60 5.22
N ILE A 177 -16.88 3.33 4.86
CA ILE A 177 -15.60 3.33 5.59
C ILE A 177 -15.49 4.58 6.46
N THR A 178 -15.83 5.75 5.93
CA THR A 178 -15.64 7.04 6.59
C THR A 178 -16.85 7.45 7.44
N GLY A 179 -18.00 6.84 7.21
CA GLY A 179 -19.29 7.24 7.83
C GLY A 179 -19.85 8.55 7.28
N CYS A 180 -19.19 9.15 6.31
CA CYS A 180 -19.63 10.34 5.59
C CYS A 180 -19.34 10.17 4.10
N ASP A 181 -20.08 10.87 3.24
CA ASP A 181 -19.78 10.89 1.82
C ASP A 181 -18.43 11.59 1.58
N PRO A 182 -17.40 10.88 1.12
CA PRO A 182 -16.08 11.45 0.93
C PRO A 182 -16.02 12.50 -0.19
N TYR A 183 -17.06 12.57 -1.03
CA TYR A 183 -17.16 13.51 -2.15
C TYR A 183 -18.08 14.71 -1.84
N ASN A 184 -18.86 14.63 -0.77
CA ASN A 184 -19.72 15.72 -0.27
C ASN A 184 -19.21 16.18 1.11
N ASN A 185 -18.42 17.22 1.12
CA ASN A 185 -17.94 17.90 2.35
C ASN A 185 -19.08 18.69 3.04
N ASN A 186 -20.23 18.06 3.32
CA ASN A 186 -21.30 18.66 4.11
C ASN A 186 -21.42 17.98 5.48
#